data_8c3bd1f219a957eef837bfee09653990
#
_entry.id   8c3bd1f219a957eef837bfee09653990
#
_cell.length_a   1.000
_cell.length_b   1.000
_cell.length_c   1.000
_cell.angle_alpha   90.00
_cell.angle_beta   90.00
_cell.angle_gamma   90.00
#
_symmetry.space_group_name_H-M   'P 1'
#
loop_
_entity.id
_entity.type
_entity.pdbx_description
1 polymer ?
#
loop_
_entity_poly.entity_id
_entity_poly.type
_entity_poly.pdbx_seq_one_letter_code
_entity_poly.pdbx_strand_id
1 'polypeptide(L)'
;MGLAFTMAASVTLSGCSTGKKDSGKTEIELVQYKPEAVKAFEKLEEKFNATHDDIHLTIESPNDAMTVLKTRFIREDNPDIIGIGGDVNFSNFIDSDMLMDISDYQGLDSIKDAYKEIDKALEFVPEDGVYAVPYVANA
;
A
#
# COMPACT_ATOMS: atom_id res chain seq x y z
N MET A 1 -19.00 16.11 -63.58
CA MET A 1 -18.85 16.81 -62.28
C MET A 1 -19.61 16.03 -61.24
N GLY A 2 -18.93 15.15 -60.52
CA GLY A 2 -19.51 14.34 -59.45
C GLY A 2 -18.64 14.51 -58.22
N LEU A 3 -19.17 15.17 -57.18
CA LEU A 3 -18.52 15.35 -55.87
C LEU A 3 -18.80 14.12 -55.03
N ALA A 4 -17.78 13.32 -54.75
CA ALA A 4 -17.86 12.23 -53.78
C ALA A 4 -17.59 12.79 -52.38
N PHE A 5 -18.59 12.71 -51.49
CA PHE A 5 -18.51 13.13 -50.09
C PHE A 5 -18.15 11.90 -49.25
N THR A 6 -16.90 11.82 -48.82
CA THR A 6 -16.42 10.76 -47.92
C THR A 6 -16.72 11.16 -46.48
N MET A 7 -17.68 10.51 -45.85
CA MET A 7 -17.93 10.60 -44.42
C MET A 7 -16.89 9.75 -43.66
N ALA A 8 -16.01 10.40 -42.95
CA ALA A 8 -15.14 9.75 -41.97
C ALA A 8 -15.92 9.57 -40.66
N ALA A 9 -16.28 8.34 -40.36
CA ALA A 9 -16.86 7.97 -39.06
C ALA A 9 -15.74 7.85 -38.01
N SER A 10 -15.62 8.82 -37.13
CA SER A 10 -14.76 8.77 -35.97
C SER A 10 -15.44 7.92 -34.87
N VAL A 11 -14.95 6.70 -34.69
CA VAL A 11 -15.33 5.84 -33.58
C VAL A 11 -14.58 6.30 -32.34
N THR A 12 -15.25 7.01 -31.46
CA THR A 12 -14.74 7.30 -30.11
C THR A 12 -14.92 6.04 -29.26
N LEU A 13 -13.84 5.31 -29.01
CA LEU A 13 -13.83 4.29 -27.95
C LEU A 13 -13.93 5.00 -26.59
N SER A 14 -15.15 5.03 -26.05
CA SER A 14 -15.34 5.37 -24.63
C SER A 14 -14.84 4.18 -23.80
N GLY A 15 -13.60 4.28 -23.31
CA GLY A 15 -13.11 3.38 -22.28
C GLY A 15 -13.97 3.57 -21.02
N CYS A 16 -14.74 2.55 -20.63
CA CYS A 16 -15.36 2.49 -19.30
C CYS A 16 -14.26 2.34 -18.27
N SER A 17 -13.73 3.45 -17.79
CA SER A 17 -13.03 3.53 -16.54
C SER A 17 -14.09 3.34 -15.45
N THR A 18 -14.04 2.24 -14.71
CA THR A 18 -14.81 2.03 -13.48
C THR A 18 -14.48 3.19 -12.55
N GLY A 19 -15.48 4.05 -12.33
CA GLY A 19 -15.30 5.35 -11.69
C GLY A 19 -14.85 5.24 -10.22
N LYS A 20 -13.56 5.41 -9.97
CA LYS A 20 -13.13 6.12 -8.76
C LYS A 20 -13.67 7.55 -8.92
N LYS A 21 -14.51 8.00 -8.02
CA LYS A 21 -14.85 9.42 -7.91
C LYS A 21 -13.52 10.14 -7.70
N ASP A 22 -13.15 10.99 -8.63
CA ASP A 22 -12.01 11.89 -8.47
C ASP A 22 -12.39 12.87 -7.33
N SER A 23 -11.95 12.52 -6.12
CA SER A 23 -12.15 13.35 -4.93
C SER A 23 -11.25 14.58 -4.93
N GLY A 24 -10.31 14.66 -5.89
CA GLY A 24 -9.23 15.65 -5.90
C GLY A 24 -8.17 15.40 -4.82
N LYS A 25 -8.29 14.30 -4.05
CA LYS A 25 -7.32 13.88 -3.04
C LYS A 25 -6.44 12.76 -3.59
N THR A 26 -5.24 12.64 -3.04
CA THR A 26 -4.40 11.47 -3.24
C THR A 26 -4.98 10.30 -2.46
N GLU A 27 -5.37 9.24 -3.13
CA GLU A 27 -5.87 8.02 -2.49
C GLU A 27 -4.68 7.15 -2.07
N ILE A 28 -4.62 6.77 -0.78
CA ILE A 28 -3.61 5.87 -0.20
C ILE A 28 -4.33 4.67 0.41
N GLU A 29 -3.86 3.49 0.09
CA GLU A 29 -4.41 2.25 0.59
C GLU A 29 -3.40 1.52 1.50
N LEU A 30 -3.85 1.13 2.70
CA LEU A 30 -3.12 0.30 3.62
C LEU A 30 -3.85 -1.03 3.81
N VAL A 31 -3.17 -2.15 3.57
CA VAL A 31 -3.68 -3.50 3.89
C VAL A 31 -2.93 -4.05 5.08
N GLN A 32 -3.62 -4.37 6.18
CA GLN A 32 -3.01 -4.87 7.41
C GLN A 32 -3.50 -6.28 7.78
N TYR A 33 -2.67 -7.04 8.53
CA TYR A 33 -2.89 -8.46 8.80
C TYR A 33 -3.43 -8.81 10.20
N LYS A 34 -3.69 -7.80 11.06
CA LYS A 34 -4.14 -8.02 12.45
C LYS A 34 -5.67 -7.84 12.57
N PRO A 35 -6.46 -8.91 12.44
CA PRO A 35 -7.92 -8.80 12.54
C PRO A 35 -8.39 -8.35 13.93
N GLU A 36 -7.59 -8.63 14.98
CA GLU A 36 -7.87 -8.17 16.33
C GLU A 36 -7.77 -6.64 16.51
N ALA A 37 -7.06 -5.97 15.60
CA ALA A 37 -6.83 -4.53 15.65
C ALA A 37 -7.77 -3.72 14.74
N VAL A 38 -8.71 -4.34 14.03
CA VAL A 38 -9.62 -3.68 13.07
C VAL A 38 -10.22 -2.40 13.63
N LYS A 39 -10.80 -2.44 14.84
CA LYS A 39 -11.42 -1.25 15.46
C LYS A 39 -10.43 -0.12 15.76
N ALA A 40 -9.16 -0.44 15.96
CA ALA A 40 -8.13 0.57 16.17
C ALA A 40 -7.75 1.22 14.84
N PHE A 41 -7.67 0.43 13.78
CA PHE A 41 -7.38 0.92 12.44
C PHE A 41 -8.55 1.73 11.86
N GLU A 42 -9.80 1.34 12.06
CA GLU A 42 -10.98 2.14 11.68
C GLU A 42 -10.92 3.55 12.30
N LYS A 43 -10.61 3.65 13.60
CA LYS A 43 -10.45 4.95 14.27
C LYS A 43 -9.26 5.75 13.76
N LEU A 44 -8.17 5.07 13.38
CA LEU A 44 -7.00 5.70 12.80
C LEU A 44 -7.34 6.31 11.44
N GLU A 45 -8.02 5.56 10.59
CA GLU A 45 -8.51 5.99 9.28
C GLU A 45 -9.44 7.22 9.41
N GLU A 46 -10.46 7.12 10.27
CA GLU A 46 -11.37 8.25 10.54
C GLU A 46 -10.61 9.50 10.98
N LYS A 47 -9.69 9.36 11.95
CA LYS A 47 -8.91 10.47 12.48
C LYS A 47 -7.97 11.06 11.43
N PHE A 48 -7.30 10.21 10.63
CA PHE A 48 -6.42 10.65 9.56
C PHE A 48 -7.20 11.46 8.53
N ASN A 49 -8.29 10.91 8.02
CA ASN A 49 -9.13 11.53 7.00
C ASN A 49 -9.82 12.83 7.48
N ALA A 50 -10.03 12.96 8.79
CA ALA A 50 -10.58 14.19 9.37
C ALA A 50 -9.53 15.33 9.48
N THR A 51 -8.24 15.02 9.39
CA THR A 51 -7.15 15.98 9.59
C THR A 51 -6.31 16.24 8.34
N HIS A 52 -6.58 15.53 7.24
CA HIS A 52 -5.87 15.66 5.96
C HIS A 52 -6.87 15.92 4.83
N ASP A 53 -6.74 17.09 4.22
CA ASP A 53 -7.65 17.51 3.15
C ASP A 53 -7.17 17.11 1.75
N ASP A 54 -5.90 16.80 1.61
CA ASP A 54 -5.20 16.48 0.36
C ASP A 54 -4.97 14.97 0.16
N ILE A 55 -5.10 14.17 1.22
CA ILE A 55 -4.94 12.72 1.19
C ILE A 55 -6.21 12.04 1.73
N HIS A 56 -6.57 10.93 1.11
CA HIS A 56 -7.60 10.03 1.62
C HIS A 56 -7.00 8.65 1.85
N LEU A 57 -7.00 8.21 3.11
CA LEU A 57 -6.51 6.91 3.53
C LEU A 57 -7.66 5.91 3.62
N THR A 58 -7.49 4.75 3.03
CA THR A 58 -8.37 3.58 3.20
C THR A 58 -7.58 2.46 3.85
N ILE A 59 -8.12 1.83 4.90
CA ILE A 59 -7.46 0.73 5.60
C ILE A 59 -8.29 -0.54 5.47
N GLU A 60 -7.72 -1.54 4.81
CA GLU A 60 -8.31 -2.86 4.69
C GLU A 60 -7.71 -3.84 5.70
N SER A 61 -8.58 -4.64 6.32
CA SER A 61 -8.20 -5.62 7.35
C SER A 61 -8.79 -7.00 7.03
N PRO A 62 -8.40 -7.63 5.92
CA PRO A 62 -8.96 -8.92 5.55
C PRO A 62 -8.52 -10.03 6.51
N ASN A 63 -9.38 -11.04 6.74
CA ASN A 63 -9.07 -12.16 7.62
C ASN A 63 -7.84 -12.98 7.19
N ASP A 64 -7.57 -13.04 5.88
CA ASP A 64 -6.39 -13.68 5.30
C ASP A 64 -5.61 -12.67 4.45
N ALA A 65 -5.04 -11.68 5.13
CA ALA A 65 -4.32 -10.59 4.49
C ALA A 65 -3.15 -11.09 3.62
N MET A 66 -2.45 -12.15 4.05
CA MET A 66 -1.31 -12.66 3.30
C MET A 66 -1.70 -13.29 1.95
N THR A 67 -2.81 -14.03 1.90
CA THR A 67 -3.33 -14.56 0.63
C THR A 67 -3.84 -13.43 -0.27
N VAL A 68 -4.50 -12.42 0.31
CA VAL A 68 -4.96 -11.24 -0.43
C VAL A 68 -3.77 -10.50 -1.04
N LEU A 69 -2.74 -10.17 -0.25
CA LEU A 69 -1.54 -9.48 -0.70
C LEU A 69 -0.82 -10.24 -1.82
N LYS A 70 -0.56 -11.55 -1.63
CA LYS A 70 0.09 -12.38 -2.66
C LYS A 70 -0.72 -12.41 -3.96
N THR A 71 -2.04 -12.46 -3.87
CA THR A 71 -2.91 -12.44 -5.05
C THR A 71 -2.87 -11.09 -5.76
N ARG A 72 -2.87 -9.99 -5.01
CA ARG A 72 -2.79 -8.62 -5.54
C ARG A 72 -1.44 -8.37 -6.19
N PHE A 73 -0.34 -8.79 -5.58
CA PHE A 73 1.00 -8.68 -6.16
C PHE A 73 1.12 -9.38 -7.52
N ILE A 74 0.56 -10.60 -7.65
CA ILE A 74 0.55 -11.33 -8.94
C ILE A 74 -0.23 -10.57 -10.02
N ARG A 75 -1.22 -9.76 -9.62
CA ARG A 75 -2.08 -8.98 -10.53
C ARG A 75 -1.54 -7.57 -10.78
N GLU A 76 -0.41 -7.21 -10.17
CA GLU A 76 0.13 -5.85 -10.20
C GLU A 76 -0.86 -4.79 -9.65
N ASP A 77 -1.75 -5.21 -8.73
CA ASP A 77 -2.73 -4.39 -8.02
C ASP A 77 -2.26 -4.18 -6.58
N ASN A 78 -1.14 -3.50 -6.43
CA ASN A 78 -0.44 -3.36 -5.16
C ASN A 78 -1.09 -2.26 -4.29
N PRO A 79 -1.30 -2.51 -2.98
CA PRO A 79 -1.61 -1.42 -2.05
C PRO A 79 -0.35 -0.55 -1.85
N ASP A 80 -0.56 0.70 -1.44
CA ASP A 80 0.56 1.63 -1.20
C ASP A 80 1.34 1.28 0.08
N ILE A 81 0.64 0.75 1.08
CA ILE A 81 1.22 0.37 2.38
C ILE A 81 0.73 -1.01 2.78
N ILE A 82 1.62 -1.83 3.31
CA ILE A 82 1.25 -3.13 3.87
C ILE A 82 1.65 -3.24 5.34
N GLY A 83 0.75 -3.79 6.16
CA GLY A 83 1.03 -4.16 7.54
C GLY A 83 1.17 -5.67 7.65
N ILE A 84 2.38 -6.16 7.86
CA ILE A 84 2.71 -7.60 7.93
C ILE A 84 3.56 -7.91 9.16
N GLY A 85 3.76 -9.20 9.45
CA GLY A 85 4.71 -9.64 10.47
C GLY A 85 6.14 -9.65 9.97
N GLY A 86 7.10 -9.54 10.88
CA GLY A 86 8.52 -9.70 10.60
C GLY A 86 8.91 -11.18 10.50
N ASP A 87 8.31 -11.91 9.57
CA ASP A 87 8.52 -13.33 9.31
C ASP A 87 9.11 -13.55 7.90
N VAL A 88 9.18 -14.80 7.49
CA VAL A 88 9.70 -15.18 6.16
C VAL A 88 8.99 -14.49 4.97
N ASN A 89 7.74 -14.05 5.14
CA ASN A 89 7.05 -13.33 4.07
C ASN A 89 7.63 -11.92 3.90
N PHE A 90 8.05 -11.27 4.98
CA PHE A 90 8.73 -9.98 4.92
C PHE A 90 10.03 -10.09 4.09
N SER A 91 10.87 -11.09 4.40
CA SER A 91 12.08 -11.38 3.65
C SER A 91 11.81 -11.65 2.16
N ASN A 92 10.82 -12.49 1.87
CA ASN A 92 10.46 -12.82 0.49
C ASN A 92 9.97 -11.59 -0.30
N PHE A 93 9.31 -10.64 0.36
CA PHE A 93 8.86 -9.40 -0.29
C PHE A 93 10.03 -8.47 -0.59
N ILE A 94 11.06 -8.43 0.26
CA ILE A 94 12.31 -7.70 -0.02
C ILE A 94 13.03 -8.34 -1.21
N ASP A 95 13.27 -9.66 -1.17
CA ASP A 95 13.94 -10.41 -2.25
C ASP A 95 13.25 -10.28 -3.61
N SER A 96 11.96 -9.98 -3.61
CA SER A 96 11.14 -9.85 -4.82
C SER A 96 10.93 -8.39 -5.24
N ASP A 97 11.69 -7.44 -4.70
CA ASP A 97 11.57 -5.99 -4.97
C ASP A 97 10.14 -5.43 -4.73
N MET A 98 9.39 -6.02 -3.80
CA MET A 98 8.02 -5.61 -3.50
C MET A 98 7.94 -4.55 -2.40
N LEU A 99 9.04 -4.33 -1.68
CA LEU A 99 9.14 -3.31 -0.63
C LEU A 99 10.18 -2.27 -1.03
N MET A 100 9.83 -1.02 -0.82
CA MET A 100 10.72 0.10 -1.07
C MET A 100 11.69 0.28 0.10
N ASP A 101 12.97 0.51 -0.18
CA ASP A 101 13.91 1.00 0.83
C ASP A 101 13.52 2.42 1.26
N ILE A 102 13.27 2.56 2.56
CA ILE A 102 12.88 3.81 3.21
C ILE A 102 13.98 4.39 4.11
N SER A 103 15.23 4.00 3.90
CA SER A 103 16.37 4.45 4.72
C SER A 103 16.48 5.97 4.83
N ASP A 104 16.08 6.69 3.78
CA ASP A 104 16.09 8.16 3.73
C ASP A 104 14.83 8.81 4.35
N TYR A 105 13.89 8.02 4.88
CA TYR A 105 12.66 8.56 5.45
C TYR A 105 12.93 9.24 6.80
N GLN A 106 12.72 10.55 6.86
CA GLN A 106 12.96 11.36 8.07
C GLN A 106 12.14 10.93 9.29
N GLY A 107 10.98 10.29 9.09
CA GLY A 107 10.16 9.76 10.17
C GLY A 107 10.83 8.66 11.00
N LEU A 108 11.86 8.00 10.48
CA LEU A 108 12.64 6.98 11.19
C LEU A 108 13.33 7.53 12.45
N ASP A 109 13.66 8.82 12.49
CA ASP A 109 14.28 9.47 13.65
C ASP A 109 13.36 9.48 14.88
N SER A 110 12.05 9.42 14.67
CA SER A 110 11.06 9.37 15.75
C SER A 110 10.88 7.97 16.36
N ILE A 111 11.42 6.94 15.70
CA ILE A 111 11.31 5.55 16.14
C ILE A 111 12.41 5.25 17.16
N LYS A 112 12.04 4.64 18.29
CA LYS A 112 13.01 4.25 19.32
C LYS A 112 14.04 3.27 18.75
N ASP A 113 15.30 3.47 19.07
CA ASP A 113 16.41 2.65 18.57
C ASP A 113 16.20 1.15 18.85
N ALA A 114 15.65 0.81 20.03
CA ALA A 114 15.35 -0.58 20.36
C ALA A 114 14.45 -1.29 19.35
N TYR A 115 13.52 -0.59 18.72
CA TYR A 115 12.66 -1.18 17.67
C TYR A 115 13.39 -1.26 16.32
N LYS A 116 14.21 -0.26 16.00
CA LYS A 116 15.06 -0.30 14.79
C LYS A 116 16.08 -1.44 14.84
N GLU A 117 16.63 -1.71 16.02
CA GLU A 117 17.57 -2.83 16.21
C GLU A 117 16.86 -4.19 16.09
N ILE A 118 15.59 -4.31 16.50
CA ILE A 118 14.80 -5.53 16.27
C ILE A 118 14.62 -5.79 14.78
N ASP A 119 14.28 -4.77 13.99
CA ASP A 119 14.11 -4.93 12.55
C ASP A 119 15.41 -5.37 11.86
N LYS A 120 16.56 -4.83 12.27
CA LYS A 120 17.87 -5.26 11.78
C LYS A 120 18.26 -6.68 12.22
N ALA A 121 17.76 -7.12 13.38
CA ALA A 121 18.01 -8.44 13.93
C ALA A 121 17.07 -9.51 13.38
N LEU A 122 16.09 -9.15 12.53
CA LEU A 122 15.27 -10.13 11.84
C LEU A 122 16.18 -10.98 10.95
N GLU A 123 16.20 -12.29 11.22
CA GLU A 123 17.10 -13.27 10.64
C GLU A 123 17.03 -13.35 9.09
N PHE A 124 16.08 -12.64 8.51
CA PHE A 124 15.69 -12.78 7.11
C PHE A 124 15.72 -11.48 6.31
N VAL A 125 16.36 -10.42 6.78
CA VAL A 125 16.54 -9.22 5.95
C VAL A 125 17.70 -9.46 4.99
N PRO A 126 17.43 -9.69 3.70
CA PRO A 126 18.45 -10.18 2.77
C PRO A 126 19.41 -9.08 2.28
N GLU A 127 19.04 -7.81 2.45
CA GLU A 127 19.75 -6.66 1.92
C GLU A 127 19.94 -5.57 2.97
N ASP A 128 21.02 -4.79 2.83
CA ASP A 128 21.22 -3.59 3.63
C ASP A 128 20.17 -2.53 3.24
N GLY A 129 19.38 -2.08 4.21
CA GLY A 129 18.33 -1.09 4.00
C GLY A 129 17.34 -1.07 5.15
N VAL A 130 16.36 -0.18 5.05
CA VAL A 130 15.21 -0.13 5.96
C VAL A 130 13.94 -0.33 5.13
N TYR A 131 13.26 -1.44 5.35
CA TYR A 131 12.09 -1.82 4.56
C TYR A 131 10.79 -1.81 5.36
N ALA A 132 10.85 -1.49 6.65
CA ALA A 132 9.67 -1.46 7.50
C ALA A 132 9.77 -0.42 8.61
N VAL A 133 8.59 0.00 9.08
CA VAL A 133 8.42 0.78 10.31
C VAL A 133 7.72 -0.10 11.33
N PRO A 134 8.36 -0.44 12.46
CA PRO A 134 7.73 -1.22 13.50
C PRO A 134 6.59 -0.44 14.15
N TYR A 135 5.36 -0.91 14.02
CA TYR A 135 4.17 -0.24 14.56
C TYR A 135 3.54 -1.01 15.73
N VAL A 136 3.93 -2.25 15.94
CA VAL A 136 3.47 -3.10 17.05
C VAL A 136 4.55 -4.11 17.44
N ALA A 137 4.69 -4.36 18.72
CA ALA A 137 5.51 -5.44 19.27
C ALA A 137 4.60 -6.44 19.99
N ASN A 138 4.81 -7.72 19.75
CA ASN A 138 4.19 -8.80 20.53
C ASN A 138 5.13 -9.10 21.70
N ALA A 139 4.57 -9.09 22.92
CA ALA A 139 5.29 -9.50 24.13
C ALA A 139 5.00 -10.97 24.44
#